data_251bc9cd4bb9445e5796276b883f83e7
#
_entry.id   251bc9cd4bb9445e5796276b883f83e7
#
_cell.length_a   1.000
_cell.length_b   1.000
_cell.length_c   1.000
_cell.angle_alpha   90.00
_cell.angle_beta   90.00
_cell.angle_gamma   90.00
#
_symmetry.space_group_name_H-M   'P 1'
#
loop_
_entity.id
_entity.type
_entity.pdbx_description
1 polymer ?
#
loop_
_entity_poly.entity_id
_entity_poly.type
_entity_poly.pdbx_seq_one_letter_code
_entity_poly.pdbx_strand_id
1 'polypeptide(L)'
;MFKKIVLAAASVAALVAGAAAPSVAAEKEFRIGILGGENEADRLRNFQCMVDKLPEVLGVEKVSLFPSADYDGTIQGLLGGTLDYAELGASGYAKTYLANPDAVEPILTTVQMDGSTGYHSVMVARKDSGMTDVMEMKGKKLGFADPDSTSGFLVPSVTLPEAIGAPVNEFFGSTGFGGGHENLVLEVVKGTFDAGTTWASGVGKFEDGYTSGNLRKMVDKGILDMNDLVQLWISPLIPNGPVVVRSTLDADVKAKFKTFMMNMPEADPACFSAIQGGDYKGFTEVNVDFYKAIIAARKAKIGS
;
A
#
# COMPACT_ATOMS: atom_id res chain seq x y z
N MET A 1 19.68 95.59 -1.55
CA MET A 1 19.83 94.42 -0.60
C MET A 1 18.99 93.30 -1.11
N PHE A 2 19.57 92.35 -1.86
CA PHE A 2 18.81 91.17 -2.35
C PHE A 2 19.29 89.94 -1.58
N LYS A 3 18.36 89.32 -0.84
CA LYS A 3 18.55 88.03 -0.13
C LYS A 3 18.31 86.93 -1.14
N LYS A 4 19.33 86.10 -1.34
CA LYS A 4 19.23 84.86 -2.15
C LYS A 4 18.63 83.76 -1.25
N ILE A 5 17.55 83.17 -1.68
CA ILE A 5 16.95 81.99 -1.07
C ILE A 5 17.56 80.78 -1.79
N VAL A 6 18.23 79.88 -1.05
CA VAL A 6 18.76 78.59 -1.55
C VAL A 6 17.71 77.54 -1.24
N LEU A 7 17.12 76.92 -2.26
CA LEU A 7 16.25 75.75 -2.13
C LEU A 7 17.16 74.49 -2.06
N ALA A 8 17.08 73.79 -0.92
CA ALA A 8 17.68 72.47 -0.81
C ALA A 8 16.66 71.43 -1.25
N ALA A 9 16.98 70.70 -2.33
CA ALA A 9 16.22 69.51 -2.77
C ALA A 9 16.62 68.29 -1.97
N ALA A 10 15.71 67.76 -1.14
CA ALA A 10 15.91 66.50 -0.45
C ALA A 10 15.48 65.32 -1.36
N SER A 11 16.43 64.54 -1.83
CA SER A 11 16.16 63.29 -2.57
C SER A 11 15.83 62.18 -1.58
N VAL A 12 14.59 61.72 -1.62
CA VAL A 12 14.14 60.50 -0.86
C VAL A 12 14.47 59.27 -1.67
N ALA A 13 15.50 58.53 -1.27
CA ALA A 13 15.81 57.20 -1.82
C ALA A 13 14.87 56.15 -1.18
N ALA A 14 13.92 55.64 -1.94
CA ALA A 14 13.08 54.54 -1.52
C ALA A 14 13.89 53.23 -1.56
N LEU A 15 14.23 52.67 -0.38
CA LEU A 15 14.73 51.32 -0.28
C LEU A 15 13.57 50.33 -0.52
N VAL A 16 13.58 49.67 -1.69
CA VAL A 16 12.75 48.52 -1.94
C VAL A 16 13.41 47.32 -1.23
N ALA A 17 12.94 47.01 -0.02
CA ALA A 17 13.28 45.76 0.64
C ALA A 17 12.56 44.62 -0.08
N GLY A 18 13.25 43.96 -1.01
CA GLY A 18 12.76 42.70 -1.59
C GLY A 18 12.66 41.63 -0.48
N ALA A 19 11.46 41.25 -0.10
CA ALA A 19 11.24 40.09 0.74
C ALA A 19 11.72 38.85 -0.03
N ALA A 20 12.90 38.35 0.31
CA ALA A 20 13.32 37.03 -0.14
C ALA A 20 12.34 35.99 0.41
N ALA A 21 11.57 35.34 -0.48
CA ALA A 21 10.78 34.18 -0.10
C ALA A 21 11.73 33.14 0.55
N PRO A 22 11.30 32.47 1.62
CA PRO A 22 12.14 31.45 2.22
C PRO A 22 12.42 30.37 1.16
N SER A 23 13.68 30.18 0.83
CA SER A 23 14.14 29.07 -0.01
C SER A 23 13.87 27.81 0.81
N VAL A 24 12.85 27.04 0.45
CA VAL A 24 12.67 25.69 0.94
C VAL A 24 13.93 24.92 0.50
N ALA A 25 14.72 24.44 1.46
CA ALA A 25 15.89 23.63 1.14
C ALA A 25 15.40 22.40 0.34
N ALA A 26 15.97 22.18 -0.84
CA ALA A 26 15.62 21.02 -1.66
C ALA A 26 15.80 19.74 -0.82
N GLU A 27 14.84 18.82 -0.91
CA GLU A 27 14.94 17.52 -0.25
C GLU A 27 16.20 16.80 -0.76
N LYS A 28 17.07 16.39 0.14
CA LYS A 28 18.33 15.74 -0.24
C LYS A 28 18.15 14.25 -0.54
N GLU A 29 17.19 13.64 0.11
CA GLU A 29 16.91 12.21 0.03
C GLU A 29 15.41 11.97 -0.07
N PHE A 30 14.99 11.05 -0.95
CA PHE A 30 13.63 10.54 -1.02
C PHE A 30 13.61 9.10 -0.47
N ARG A 31 12.80 8.85 0.56
CA ARG A 31 12.82 7.64 1.37
C ARG A 31 11.58 6.81 1.10
N ILE A 32 11.79 5.62 0.52
CA ILE A 32 10.74 4.67 0.14
C ILE A 32 10.60 3.60 1.21
N GLY A 33 9.43 3.54 1.86
CA GLY A 33 9.06 2.43 2.74
C GLY A 33 8.53 1.24 1.96
N ILE A 34 9.00 0.05 2.28
CA ILE A 34 8.58 -1.19 1.65
C ILE A 34 7.96 -2.10 2.70
N LEU A 35 6.67 -2.46 2.52
CA LEU A 35 5.94 -3.34 3.45
C LEU A 35 6.63 -4.70 3.62
N GLY A 36 6.54 -5.23 4.85
CA GLY A 36 7.00 -6.57 5.20
C GLY A 36 6.15 -7.71 4.61
N GLY A 37 6.54 -8.94 4.92
CA GLY A 37 5.74 -10.13 4.63
C GLY A 37 6.04 -10.85 3.33
N GLU A 38 7.10 -10.44 2.62
CA GLU A 38 7.67 -11.11 1.46
C GLU A 38 9.19 -11.21 1.61
N ASN A 39 9.84 -11.97 0.72
CA ASN A 39 11.31 -12.04 0.71
C ASN A 39 11.92 -10.64 0.52
N GLU A 40 12.81 -10.23 1.43
CA GLU A 40 13.39 -8.88 1.42
C GLU A 40 14.23 -8.60 0.17
N ALA A 41 15.03 -9.57 -0.29
CA ALA A 41 15.86 -9.39 -1.48
C ALA A 41 15.00 -9.18 -2.74
N ASP A 42 13.84 -9.86 -2.84
CA ASP A 42 12.89 -9.68 -3.94
C ASP A 42 12.27 -8.29 -3.88
N ARG A 43 11.85 -7.85 -2.68
CA ARG A 43 11.27 -6.52 -2.48
C ARG A 43 12.25 -5.41 -2.88
N LEU A 44 13.49 -5.48 -2.42
CA LEU A 44 14.54 -4.52 -2.79
C LEU A 44 14.78 -4.50 -4.30
N ARG A 45 14.88 -5.68 -4.92
CA ARG A 45 15.08 -5.79 -6.38
C ARG A 45 13.92 -5.18 -7.17
N ASN A 46 12.68 -5.40 -6.75
CA ASN A 46 11.49 -4.88 -7.44
C ASN A 46 11.41 -3.35 -7.43
N PHE A 47 11.97 -2.69 -6.41
CA PHE A 47 11.99 -1.24 -6.28
C PHE A 47 13.27 -0.58 -6.83
N GLN A 48 14.26 -1.36 -7.32
CA GLN A 48 15.53 -0.82 -7.81
C GLN A 48 15.33 0.17 -8.96
N CYS A 49 14.38 -0.07 -9.85
CA CYS A 49 14.06 0.83 -10.97
C CYS A 49 13.64 2.24 -10.49
N MET A 50 13.01 2.36 -9.32
CA MET A 50 12.69 3.67 -8.74
C MET A 50 13.94 4.35 -8.18
N VAL A 51 14.84 3.60 -7.55
CA VAL A 51 16.12 4.14 -7.04
C VAL A 51 16.94 4.73 -8.16
N ASP A 52 16.93 4.09 -9.33
CA ASP A 52 17.71 4.51 -10.48
C ASP A 52 17.15 5.77 -11.18
N LYS A 53 15.85 5.97 -11.17
CA LYS A 53 15.16 7.02 -11.96
C LYS A 53 14.74 8.24 -11.15
N LEU A 54 14.26 8.03 -9.93
CA LEU A 54 13.68 9.12 -9.14
C LEU A 54 14.64 10.24 -8.76
N PRO A 55 15.97 10.03 -8.55
CA PRO A 55 16.86 11.14 -8.23
C PRO A 55 16.79 12.27 -9.28
N GLU A 56 16.87 11.93 -10.57
CA GLU A 56 16.78 12.90 -11.67
C GLU A 56 15.37 13.51 -11.76
N VAL A 57 14.33 12.68 -11.68
CA VAL A 57 12.93 13.11 -11.80
C VAL A 57 12.54 14.10 -10.70
N LEU A 58 12.92 13.80 -9.46
CA LEU A 58 12.55 14.60 -8.29
C LEU A 58 13.52 15.78 -8.05
N GLY A 59 14.73 15.71 -8.57
CA GLY A 59 15.79 16.67 -8.27
C GLY A 59 16.38 16.50 -6.87
N VAL A 60 16.44 15.25 -6.37
CA VAL A 60 17.04 14.88 -5.08
C VAL A 60 18.42 14.25 -5.26
N GLU A 61 19.26 14.27 -4.23
CA GLU A 61 20.61 13.71 -4.31
C GLU A 61 20.59 12.17 -4.37
N LYS A 62 19.65 11.54 -3.67
CA LYS A 62 19.50 10.07 -3.65
C LYS A 62 18.08 9.62 -3.32
N VAL A 63 17.80 8.37 -3.64
CA VAL A 63 16.62 7.60 -3.23
C VAL A 63 17.06 6.39 -2.43
N SER A 64 16.44 6.15 -1.29
CA SER A 64 16.79 5.02 -0.41
C SER A 64 15.57 4.15 -0.12
N LEU A 65 15.79 2.83 -0.08
CA LEU A 65 14.78 1.84 0.24
C LEU A 65 14.87 1.44 1.71
N PHE A 66 13.73 1.39 2.38
CA PHE A 66 13.59 1.01 3.79
C PHE A 66 12.62 -0.16 3.93
N PRO A 67 13.11 -1.41 3.76
CA PRO A 67 12.29 -2.60 3.96
C PRO A 67 11.97 -2.78 5.44
N SER A 68 10.69 -2.96 5.77
CA SER A 68 10.23 -3.28 7.12
C SER A 68 10.08 -4.80 7.28
N ALA A 69 10.20 -5.29 8.51
CA ALA A 69 9.96 -6.71 8.82
C ALA A 69 8.46 -7.05 8.66
N ASP A 70 7.59 -6.13 9.07
CA ASP A 70 6.14 -6.24 9.04
C ASP A 70 5.48 -4.93 8.57
N TYR A 71 4.15 -4.90 8.56
CA TYR A 71 3.38 -3.73 8.15
C TYR A 71 3.52 -2.57 9.15
N ASP A 72 3.60 -2.86 10.45
CA ASP A 72 3.70 -1.81 11.49
C ASP A 72 4.98 -1.00 11.34
N GLY A 73 6.11 -1.61 11.02
CA GLY A 73 7.37 -0.89 10.80
C GLY A 73 7.26 0.21 9.74
N THR A 74 6.59 -0.07 8.61
CA THR A 74 6.33 0.94 7.56
C THR A 74 5.37 2.02 8.06
N ILE A 75 4.30 1.64 8.76
CA ILE A 75 3.32 2.58 9.33
C ILE A 75 4.00 3.52 10.32
N GLN A 76 4.83 3.02 11.23
CA GLN A 76 5.57 3.84 12.19
C GLN A 76 6.58 4.78 11.50
N GLY A 77 7.24 4.31 10.44
CA GLY A 77 8.13 5.14 9.62
C GLY A 77 7.40 6.33 8.98
N LEU A 78 6.18 6.12 8.47
CA LEU A 78 5.34 7.18 7.92
C LEU A 78 4.85 8.15 9.02
N LEU A 79 4.36 7.62 10.14
CA LEU A 79 3.92 8.43 11.29
C LEU A 79 5.05 9.27 11.89
N GLY A 80 6.26 8.70 11.95
CA GLY A 80 7.46 9.38 12.43
C GLY A 80 8.11 10.34 11.43
N GLY A 81 7.59 10.42 10.19
CA GLY A 81 8.14 11.28 9.12
C GLY A 81 9.51 10.83 8.62
N THR A 82 9.91 9.58 8.88
CA THR A 82 11.18 9.01 8.39
C THR A 82 11.07 8.38 7.01
N LEU A 83 9.85 8.24 6.49
CA LEU A 83 9.55 7.79 5.14
C LEU A 83 8.81 8.88 4.37
N ASP A 84 9.06 9.00 3.07
CA ASP A 84 8.42 9.98 2.19
C ASP A 84 7.31 9.38 1.34
N TYR A 85 7.41 8.09 1.04
CA TYR A 85 6.47 7.32 0.25
C TYR A 85 6.40 5.88 0.74
N ALA A 86 5.21 5.29 0.67
CA ALA A 86 4.98 3.85 0.71
C ALA A 86 3.67 3.49 -0.02
N GLU A 87 3.52 2.21 -0.39
CA GLU A 87 2.24 1.63 -0.76
C GLU A 87 1.68 0.86 0.44
N LEU A 88 0.47 1.18 0.84
CA LEU A 88 -0.20 0.56 1.97
C LEU A 88 -1.43 -0.21 1.52
N GLY A 89 -1.78 -1.28 2.21
CA GLY A 89 -3.16 -1.75 2.15
C GLY A 89 -4.09 -0.71 2.79
N ALA A 90 -5.36 -0.67 2.38
CA ALA A 90 -6.33 0.30 2.89
C ALA A 90 -6.50 0.26 4.43
N SER A 91 -6.31 -0.91 5.07
CA SER A 91 -6.31 -1.06 6.54
C SER A 91 -5.07 -0.43 7.18
N GLY A 92 -3.88 -0.61 6.61
CA GLY A 92 -2.65 0.05 7.06
C GLY A 92 -2.75 1.57 6.95
N TYR A 93 -3.30 2.07 5.81
CA TYR A 93 -3.62 3.48 5.67
C TYR A 93 -4.63 3.96 6.72
N ALA A 94 -5.70 3.20 6.97
CA ALA A 94 -6.68 3.55 7.99
C ALA A 94 -6.06 3.64 9.39
N LYS A 95 -5.12 2.74 9.74
CA LYS A 95 -4.36 2.81 11.00
C LYS A 95 -3.53 4.09 11.07
N THR A 96 -2.80 4.42 10.00
CA THR A 96 -2.00 5.65 9.91
C THR A 96 -2.87 6.88 10.08
N TYR A 97 -3.99 6.94 9.34
CA TYR A 97 -4.95 8.07 9.40
C TYR A 97 -5.60 8.24 10.78
N LEU A 98 -6.01 7.14 11.42
CA LEU A 98 -6.61 7.18 12.77
C LEU A 98 -5.61 7.61 13.84
N ALA A 99 -4.32 7.30 13.68
CA ALA A 99 -3.27 7.73 14.58
C ALA A 99 -2.89 9.21 14.36
N ASN A 100 -2.75 9.63 13.11
CA ASN A 100 -2.48 11.03 12.73
C ASN A 100 -3.01 11.28 11.31
N PRO A 101 -4.15 11.97 11.14
CA PRO A 101 -4.76 12.24 9.83
C PRO A 101 -3.90 13.13 8.92
N ASP A 102 -2.96 13.87 9.51
CA ASP A 102 -2.07 14.79 8.79
C ASP A 102 -0.68 14.17 8.49
N ALA A 103 -0.45 12.90 8.80
CA ALA A 103 0.86 12.26 8.57
C ALA A 103 1.15 12.04 7.09
N VAL A 104 0.17 11.53 6.34
CA VAL A 104 0.29 11.17 4.93
C VAL A 104 -0.94 11.54 4.11
N GLU A 105 -0.72 11.75 2.81
CA GLU A 105 -1.77 11.96 1.81
C GLU A 105 -1.87 10.73 0.91
N PRO A 106 -3.07 10.12 0.73
CA PRO A 106 -3.29 9.12 -0.31
C PRO A 106 -3.46 9.86 -1.65
N ILE A 107 -2.59 9.59 -2.61
CA ILE A 107 -2.56 10.33 -3.87
C ILE A 107 -3.03 9.52 -5.07
N LEU A 108 -2.76 8.20 -5.09
CA LEU A 108 -3.09 7.29 -6.19
C LEU A 108 -3.54 5.94 -5.64
N THR A 109 -4.25 5.20 -6.49
CA THR A 109 -4.51 3.77 -6.32
C THR A 109 -4.42 3.06 -7.67
N THR A 110 -4.18 1.75 -7.67
CA THR A 110 -4.12 0.94 -8.89
C THR A 110 -5.49 0.72 -9.52
N VAL A 111 -5.50 0.55 -10.84
CA VAL A 111 -6.67 0.18 -11.66
C VAL A 111 -6.43 -1.20 -12.22
N GLN A 112 -7.32 -2.15 -11.95
CA GLN A 112 -7.26 -3.53 -12.43
C GLN A 112 -7.48 -3.61 -13.95
N MET A 113 -7.17 -4.75 -14.55
CA MET A 113 -7.33 -4.96 -15.99
C MET A 113 -8.78 -4.80 -16.48
N ASP A 114 -9.77 -5.06 -15.63
CA ASP A 114 -11.20 -4.84 -15.93
C ASP A 114 -11.65 -3.38 -15.74
N GLY A 115 -10.79 -2.52 -15.20
CA GLY A 115 -11.06 -1.11 -14.90
C GLY A 115 -11.57 -0.86 -13.49
N SER A 116 -11.73 -1.89 -12.66
CA SER A 116 -12.09 -1.70 -11.25
C SER A 116 -10.91 -1.13 -10.45
N THR A 117 -11.23 -0.44 -9.35
CA THR A 117 -10.25 0.09 -8.38
C THR A 117 -10.28 -0.70 -7.09
N GLY A 118 -10.56 -1.99 -7.20
CA GLY A 118 -10.69 -2.89 -6.07
C GLY A 118 -10.13 -4.27 -6.35
N TYR A 119 -10.06 -5.08 -5.31
CA TYR A 119 -9.56 -6.44 -5.30
C TYR A 119 -10.31 -7.26 -4.25
N HIS A 120 -9.94 -8.50 -4.00
CA HIS A 120 -10.60 -9.38 -3.06
C HIS A 120 -9.65 -10.00 -2.04
N SER A 121 -10.17 -10.28 -0.85
CA SER A 121 -9.62 -11.29 0.01
C SER A 121 -10.10 -12.66 -0.48
N VAL A 122 -9.19 -13.61 -0.61
CA VAL A 122 -9.52 -15.01 -0.92
C VAL A 122 -9.00 -15.90 0.20
N MET A 123 -9.81 -16.90 0.58
CA MET A 123 -9.36 -17.96 1.49
C MET A 123 -8.93 -19.15 0.64
N VAL A 124 -7.69 -19.59 0.82
CA VAL A 124 -7.11 -20.73 0.11
C VAL A 124 -6.75 -21.83 1.08
N ALA A 125 -6.94 -23.08 0.67
CA ALA A 125 -6.53 -24.28 1.37
C ALA A 125 -5.78 -25.20 0.42
N ARG A 126 -5.10 -26.23 0.96
CA ARG A 126 -4.53 -27.28 0.11
C ARG A 126 -5.63 -28.06 -0.60
N LYS A 127 -5.41 -28.38 -1.86
CA LYS A 127 -6.33 -29.18 -2.68
C LYS A 127 -6.49 -30.60 -2.14
N ASP A 128 -5.42 -31.18 -1.61
CA ASP A 128 -5.42 -32.53 -1.01
C ASP A 128 -6.19 -32.61 0.31
N SER A 129 -6.60 -31.48 0.90
CA SER A 129 -7.48 -31.46 2.06
C SER A 129 -8.90 -31.95 1.77
N GLY A 130 -9.28 -31.96 0.47
CA GLY A 130 -10.60 -32.33 0.02
C GLY A 130 -11.70 -31.30 0.30
N MET A 131 -11.37 -30.17 0.94
CA MET A 131 -12.31 -29.08 1.20
C MET A 131 -12.68 -28.33 -0.08
N THR A 132 -13.93 -27.90 -0.18
CA THR A 132 -14.47 -27.17 -1.33
C THR A 132 -15.24 -25.91 -0.93
N ASP A 133 -15.53 -25.73 0.35
CA ASP A 133 -16.31 -24.62 0.88
C ASP A 133 -15.79 -24.17 2.26
N VAL A 134 -16.01 -22.90 2.59
CA VAL A 134 -15.58 -22.31 3.86
C VAL A 134 -16.24 -22.96 5.09
N MET A 135 -17.44 -23.53 4.94
CA MET A 135 -18.15 -24.21 6.03
C MET A 135 -17.41 -25.47 6.53
N GLU A 136 -16.58 -26.08 5.67
CA GLU A 136 -15.74 -27.24 6.02
C GLU A 136 -14.52 -26.85 6.88
N MET A 137 -14.29 -25.56 7.06
CA MET A 137 -13.27 -25.01 7.97
C MET A 137 -13.71 -25.00 9.45
N LYS A 138 -14.93 -25.44 9.78
CA LYS A 138 -15.39 -25.47 11.19
C LYS A 138 -14.45 -26.29 12.05
N GLY A 139 -13.97 -25.69 13.14
CA GLY A 139 -13.03 -26.31 14.09
C GLY A 139 -11.59 -26.44 13.58
N LYS A 140 -11.28 -25.95 12.38
CA LYS A 140 -9.93 -26.00 11.77
C LYS A 140 -9.13 -24.73 12.07
N LYS A 141 -7.86 -24.73 11.69
CA LYS A 141 -6.91 -23.64 11.94
C LYS A 141 -6.86 -22.67 10.77
N LEU A 142 -7.31 -21.43 10.99
CA LEU A 142 -7.25 -20.36 10.00
C LEU A 142 -6.01 -19.47 10.20
N GLY A 143 -5.26 -19.25 9.14
CA GLY A 143 -4.18 -18.26 9.08
C GLY A 143 -4.66 -16.91 8.54
N PHE A 144 -4.22 -15.84 9.18
CA PHE A 144 -4.27 -14.46 8.66
C PHE A 144 -2.88 -14.00 8.25
N ALA A 145 -2.78 -13.04 7.30
CA ALA A 145 -1.48 -12.59 6.82
C ALA A 145 -0.74 -11.73 7.85
N ASP A 146 -1.32 -10.58 8.19
CA ASP A 146 -0.72 -9.58 9.09
C ASP A 146 -1.84 -8.79 9.78
N PRO A 147 -1.71 -8.39 11.06
CA PRO A 147 -2.75 -7.65 11.80
C PRO A 147 -3.18 -6.32 11.14
N ASP A 148 -2.30 -5.72 10.35
CA ASP A 148 -2.55 -4.45 9.65
C ASP A 148 -2.99 -4.65 8.19
N SER A 149 -3.02 -5.90 7.71
CA SER A 149 -3.47 -6.23 6.36
C SER A 149 -4.98 -6.04 6.19
N THR A 150 -5.38 -5.51 5.03
CA THR A 150 -6.80 -5.34 4.66
C THR A 150 -7.43 -6.68 4.34
N SER A 151 -6.93 -7.35 3.30
CA SER A 151 -7.45 -8.64 2.80
C SER A 151 -6.96 -9.84 3.61
N GLY A 152 -5.80 -9.70 4.25
CA GLY A 152 -5.24 -10.77 5.06
C GLY A 152 -5.80 -10.83 6.48
N PHE A 153 -6.49 -9.78 6.95
CA PHE A 153 -7.05 -9.78 8.31
C PHE A 153 -8.32 -8.95 8.48
N LEU A 154 -8.28 -7.61 8.24
CA LEU A 154 -9.41 -6.74 8.61
C LEU A 154 -10.70 -7.18 7.92
N VAL A 155 -10.70 -7.29 6.59
CA VAL A 155 -11.90 -7.63 5.82
C VAL A 155 -12.39 -9.06 6.14
N PRO A 156 -11.55 -10.12 6.08
CA PRO A 156 -12.03 -11.44 6.51
C PRO A 156 -12.59 -11.46 7.93
N SER A 157 -11.98 -10.74 8.88
CA SER A 157 -12.46 -10.74 10.26
C SER A 157 -13.84 -10.10 10.45
N VAL A 158 -14.30 -9.25 9.53
CA VAL A 158 -15.61 -8.59 9.58
C VAL A 158 -16.63 -9.17 8.60
N THR A 159 -16.19 -9.83 7.53
CA THR A 159 -17.10 -10.36 6.50
C THR A 159 -17.29 -11.89 6.57
N LEU A 160 -16.31 -12.65 7.08
CA LEU A 160 -16.49 -14.10 7.30
C LEU A 160 -17.67 -14.44 8.22
N PRO A 161 -17.94 -13.70 9.33
CA PRO A 161 -19.09 -14.00 10.18
C PRO A 161 -20.42 -14.11 9.44
N GLU A 162 -20.65 -13.31 8.40
CA GLU A 162 -21.85 -13.42 7.56
C GLU A 162 -21.86 -14.71 6.73
N ALA A 163 -20.70 -15.07 6.15
CA ALA A 163 -20.58 -16.26 5.32
C ALA A 163 -20.69 -17.57 6.10
N ILE A 164 -20.17 -17.60 7.35
CA ILE A 164 -20.10 -18.80 8.19
C ILE A 164 -21.21 -18.88 9.26
N GLY A 165 -22.01 -17.82 9.42
CA GLY A 165 -23.12 -17.75 10.38
C GLY A 165 -22.70 -17.74 11.86
N ALA A 166 -21.44 -17.40 12.18
CA ALA A 166 -20.89 -17.36 13.52
C ALA A 166 -19.69 -16.41 13.64
N PRO A 167 -19.35 -15.93 14.85
CA PRO A 167 -18.08 -15.22 15.06
C PRO A 167 -16.87 -16.09 14.68
N VAL A 168 -15.82 -15.44 14.14
CA VAL A 168 -14.59 -16.12 13.68
C VAL A 168 -13.98 -17.00 14.76
N ASN A 169 -13.89 -16.49 16.00
CA ASN A 169 -13.29 -17.20 17.14
C ASN A 169 -14.13 -18.37 17.67
N GLU A 170 -15.40 -18.46 17.28
CA GLU A 170 -16.30 -19.57 17.66
C GLU A 170 -16.38 -20.64 16.55
N PHE A 171 -16.18 -20.23 15.31
CA PHE A 171 -16.27 -21.15 14.16
C PHE A 171 -14.97 -21.91 13.93
N PHE A 172 -13.82 -21.20 13.90
CA PHE A 172 -12.52 -21.83 13.71
C PHE A 172 -11.96 -22.36 15.03
N GLY A 173 -11.28 -23.50 15.00
CA GLY A 173 -10.66 -24.11 16.19
C GLY A 173 -9.52 -23.25 16.75
N SER A 174 -8.80 -22.57 15.87
CA SER A 174 -7.82 -21.54 16.23
C SER A 174 -7.53 -20.61 15.06
N THR A 175 -7.00 -19.43 15.38
CA THR A 175 -6.51 -18.49 14.38
C THR A 175 -5.08 -18.08 14.70
N GLY A 176 -4.32 -17.64 13.70
CA GLY A 176 -2.94 -17.15 13.87
C GLY A 176 -2.52 -16.27 12.70
N PHE A 177 -1.31 -15.71 12.77
CA PHE A 177 -0.73 -14.88 11.72
C PHE A 177 0.46 -15.59 11.07
N GLY A 178 0.54 -15.52 9.74
CA GLY A 178 1.64 -16.10 8.95
C GLY A 178 2.84 -15.16 8.75
N GLY A 179 2.74 -13.90 9.23
CA GLY A 179 3.82 -12.90 9.06
C GLY A 179 3.88 -12.31 7.66
N GLY A 180 2.74 -12.25 6.95
CA GLY A 180 2.58 -11.69 5.61
C GLY A 180 1.87 -12.64 4.65
N HIS A 181 1.52 -12.13 3.46
CA HIS A 181 0.71 -12.89 2.51
C HIS A 181 1.44 -14.08 1.89
N GLU A 182 2.68 -13.88 1.45
CA GLU A 182 3.50 -14.92 0.85
C GLU A 182 3.81 -16.02 1.86
N ASN A 183 4.30 -15.63 3.05
CA ASN A 183 4.60 -16.57 4.12
C ASN A 183 3.37 -17.38 4.53
N LEU A 184 2.20 -16.73 4.66
CA LEU A 184 0.97 -17.41 5.02
C LEU A 184 0.59 -18.50 4.01
N VAL A 185 0.63 -18.20 2.70
CA VAL A 185 0.30 -19.20 1.67
C VAL A 185 1.30 -20.36 1.70
N LEU A 186 2.59 -20.10 1.90
CA LEU A 186 3.58 -21.16 2.09
C LEU A 186 3.30 -22.00 3.34
N GLU A 187 2.86 -21.40 4.44
CA GLU A 187 2.47 -22.12 5.66
C GLU A 187 1.19 -22.96 5.47
N VAL A 188 0.25 -22.52 4.60
CA VAL A 188 -0.90 -23.34 4.18
C VAL A 188 -0.42 -24.54 3.36
N VAL A 189 0.43 -24.33 2.37
CA VAL A 189 0.99 -25.42 1.55
C VAL A 189 1.74 -26.43 2.41
N LYS A 190 2.47 -26.00 3.43
CA LYS A 190 3.17 -26.89 4.41
C LYS A 190 2.20 -27.57 5.40
N GLY A 191 0.95 -27.14 5.52
CA GLY A 191 -0.03 -27.67 6.45
C GLY A 191 0.06 -27.13 7.88
N THR A 192 0.77 -26.02 8.10
CA THR A 192 0.80 -25.31 9.40
C THR A 192 -0.56 -24.69 9.73
N PHE A 193 -1.24 -24.14 8.70
CA PHE A 193 -2.64 -23.73 8.72
C PHE A 193 -3.45 -24.61 7.77
N ASP A 194 -4.73 -24.88 8.10
CA ASP A 194 -5.64 -25.61 7.23
C ASP A 194 -6.08 -24.76 6.04
N ALA A 195 -6.24 -23.45 6.26
CA ALA A 195 -6.48 -22.44 5.23
C ALA A 195 -5.88 -21.09 5.66
N GLY A 196 -5.74 -20.19 4.68
CA GLY A 196 -5.24 -18.84 4.93
C GLY A 196 -5.89 -17.80 4.04
N THR A 197 -5.96 -16.54 4.53
CA THR A 197 -6.52 -15.42 3.78
C THR A 197 -5.43 -14.59 3.12
N THR A 198 -5.56 -14.42 1.80
CA THR A 198 -4.61 -13.63 1.00
C THR A 198 -5.35 -12.71 0.03
N TRP A 199 -4.64 -12.03 -0.88
CA TRP A 199 -5.24 -11.10 -1.82
C TRP A 199 -5.07 -11.53 -3.28
N ALA A 200 -6.09 -11.21 -4.07
CA ALA A 200 -6.13 -11.46 -5.50
C ALA A 200 -7.03 -10.44 -6.20
N SER A 201 -6.76 -10.12 -7.45
CA SER A 201 -7.59 -9.20 -8.23
C SER A 201 -9.03 -9.69 -8.40
N GLY A 202 -9.27 -10.99 -8.44
CA GLY A 202 -10.54 -11.59 -8.86
C GLY A 202 -10.76 -11.51 -10.37
N VAL A 203 -9.83 -10.92 -11.13
CA VAL A 203 -9.87 -10.84 -12.60
C VAL A 203 -9.07 -12.00 -13.19
N GLY A 204 -9.61 -12.68 -14.19
CA GLY A 204 -9.04 -13.92 -14.73
C GLY A 204 -9.53 -15.16 -13.97
N LYS A 205 -8.72 -16.21 -13.92
CA LYS A 205 -9.07 -17.49 -13.31
C LYS A 205 -8.23 -17.76 -12.07
N PHE A 206 -8.85 -18.40 -11.07
CA PHE A 206 -8.14 -18.86 -9.87
C PHE A 206 -6.99 -19.81 -10.20
N GLU A 207 -7.22 -20.74 -11.16
CA GLU A 207 -6.23 -21.74 -11.58
C GLU A 207 -4.95 -21.12 -12.15
N ASP A 208 -5.02 -19.89 -12.64
CA ASP A 208 -3.88 -19.12 -13.16
C ASP A 208 -3.27 -18.19 -12.09
N GLY A 209 -3.84 -18.14 -10.88
CA GLY A 209 -3.47 -17.17 -9.82
C GLY A 209 -4.06 -15.78 -10.02
N TYR A 210 -5.07 -15.66 -10.90
CA TYR A 210 -5.66 -14.39 -11.36
C TYR A 210 -4.68 -13.53 -12.20
N THR A 211 -5.04 -12.29 -12.53
CA THR A 211 -4.17 -11.36 -13.29
C THR A 211 -3.16 -10.64 -12.39
N SER A 212 -3.51 -10.45 -11.12
CA SER A 212 -2.64 -9.79 -10.12
C SER A 212 -3.00 -10.23 -8.70
N GLY A 213 -2.10 -9.99 -7.78
CA GLY A 213 -2.26 -10.36 -6.38
C GLY A 213 -1.15 -11.24 -5.86
N ASN A 214 -1.26 -11.64 -4.59
CA ASN A 214 -0.22 -12.47 -3.97
C ASN A 214 -0.06 -13.83 -4.66
N LEU A 215 -1.18 -14.47 -5.04
CA LEU A 215 -1.10 -15.77 -5.72
C LEU A 215 -0.38 -15.64 -7.06
N ARG A 216 -0.71 -14.60 -7.87
CA ARG A 216 -0.03 -14.32 -9.15
C ARG A 216 1.47 -14.08 -8.94
N LYS A 217 1.83 -13.24 -7.98
CA LYS A 217 3.24 -12.97 -7.63
C LYS A 217 4.00 -14.24 -7.29
N MET A 218 3.41 -15.14 -6.50
CA MET A 218 4.05 -16.40 -6.11
C MET A 218 4.18 -17.37 -7.28
N VAL A 219 3.21 -17.41 -8.19
CA VAL A 219 3.29 -18.19 -9.43
C VAL A 219 4.39 -17.64 -10.34
N ASP A 220 4.47 -16.32 -10.54
CA ASP A 220 5.50 -15.67 -11.35
C ASP A 220 6.92 -15.86 -10.80
N LYS A 221 7.05 -15.95 -9.47
CA LYS A 221 8.31 -16.34 -8.79
C LYS A 221 8.64 -17.83 -8.91
N GLY A 222 7.73 -18.67 -9.37
CA GLY A 222 7.88 -20.12 -9.44
C GLY A 222 7.90 -20.82 -8.07
N ILE A 223 7.32 -20.19 -7.02
CA ILE A 223 7.28 -20.73 -5.65
C ILE A 223 5.91 -21.27 -5.26
N LEU A 224 4.93 -21.19 -6.16
CA LEU A 224 3.58 -21.72 -5.97
C LEU A 224 3.07 -22.37 -7.26
N ASP A 225 2.55 -23.60 -7.14
CA ASP A 225 1.71 -24.23 -8.15
C ASP A 225 0.25 -24.10 -7.73
N MET A 226 -0.59 -23.47 -8.56
CA MET A 226 -2.02 -23.32 -8.28
C MET A 226 -2.78 -24.64 -8.25
N ASN A 227 -2.20 -25.73 -8.81
CA ASN A 227 -2.76 -27.07 -8.68
C ASN A 227 -2.74 -27.62 -7.24
N ASP A 228 -1.92 -27.05 -6.36
CA ASP A 228 -1.83 -27.43 -4.95
C ASP A 228 -2.91 -26.78 -4.09
N LEU A 229 -3.64 -25.78 -4.60
CA LEU A 229 -4.59 -24.99 -3.86
C LEU A 229 -6.03 -25.14 -4.37
N VAL A 230 -6.96 -24.83 -3.47
CA VAL A 230 -8.39 -24.62 -3.73
C VAL A 230 -8.81 -23.33 -3.05
N GLN A 231 -9.73 -22.58 -3.68
CA GLN A 231 -10.34 -21.40 -3.09
C GLN A 231 -11.62 -21.78 -2.35
N LEU A 232 -11.69 -21.51 -1.05
CA LEU A 232 -12.84 -21.82 -0.22
C LEU A 232 -13.82 -20.65 -0.08
N TRP A 233 -13.32 -19.41 -0.25
CA TRP A 233 -14.12 -18.21 -0.05
C TRP A 233 -13.47 -17.02 -0.76
N ILE A 234 -14.34 -16.05 -1.12
CA ILE A 234 -13.94 -14.75 -1.68
C ILE A 234 -14.76 -13.64 -1.02
N SER A 235 -14.13 -12.54 -0.67
CA SER A 235 -14.80 -11.38 -0.06
C SER A 235 -15.60 -10.56 -1.08
N PRO A 236 -16.49 -9.66 -0.63
CA PRO A 236 -16.89 -8.51 -1.42
C PRO A 236 -15.67 -7.70 -1.90
N LEU A 237 -15.88 -6.83 -2.90
CA LEU A 237 -14.81 -5.99 -3.45
C LEU A 237 -14.25 -5.04 -2.37
N ILE A 238 -12.93 -4.98 -2.27
CA ILE A 238 -12.17 -4.16 -1.33
C ILE A 238 -11.49 -3.04 -2.15
N PRO A 239 -11.49 -1.77 -1.72
CA PRO A 239 -10.73 -0.74 -2.42
C PRO A 239 -9.23 -1.09 -2.45
N ASN A 240 -8.60 -0.94 -3.62
CA ASN A 240 -7.15 -1.08 -3.75
C ASN A 240 -6.44 -0.12 -2.78
N GLY A 241 -5.29 -0.54 -2.27
CA GLY A 241 -4.52 0.25 -1.31
C GLY A 241 -3.97 1.55 -1.91
N PRO A 242 -3.72 2.58 -1.09
CA PRO A 242 -3.17 3.83 -1.58
C PRO A 242 -1.65 3.80 -1.77
N VAL A 243 -1.20 4.51 -2.79
CA VAL A 243 0.10 5.17 -2.83
C VAL A 243 0.00 6.36 -1.89
N VAL A 244 0.77 6.37 -0.81
CA VAL A 244 0.78 7.49 0.15
C VAL A 244 2.11 8.23 0.12
N VAL A 245 2.04 9.54 0.29
CA VAL A 245 3.21 10.40 0.45
C VAL A 245 3.12 11.17 1.77
N ARG A 246 4.27 11.48 2.38
CA ARG A 246 4.34 12.31 3.59
C ARG A 246 3.72 13.69 3.32
N SER A 247 2.77 14.11 4.16
CA SER A 247 2.02 15.36 3.94
C SER A 247 2.92 16.60 3.91
N THR A 248 4.02 16.58 4.69
CA THR A 248 4.99 17.70 4.74
C THR A 248 6.08 17.64 3.67
N LEU A 249 6.02 16.67 2.73
CA LEU A 249 6.92 16.62 1.58
C LEU A 249 6.72 17.86 0.70
N ASP A 250 7.79 18.38 0.12
CA ASP A 250 7.75 19.53 -0.79
C ASP A 250 6.70 19.34 -1.91
N ALA A 251 5.95 20.39 -2.21
CA ALA A 251 4.82 20.31 -3.14
C ALA A 251 5.27 19.99 -4.58
N ASP A 252 6.44 20.49 -5.00
CA ASP A 252 7.00 20.21 -6.33
C ASP A 252 7.46 18.75 -6.41
N VAL A 253 8.10 18.24 -5.35
CA VAL A 253 8.50 16.83 -5.25
C VAL A 253 7.28 15.92 -5.29
N LYS A 254 6.19 16.22 -4.55
CA LYS A 254 4.92 15.48 -4.61
C LYS A 254 4.34 15.45 -6.01
N ALA A 255 4.29 16.60 -6.68
CA ALA A 255 3.72 16.71 -8.03
C ALA A 255 4.53 15.91 -9.06
N LYS A 256 5.87 16.00 -9.02
CA LYS A 256 6.78 15.22 -9.87
C LYS A 256 6.65 13.72 -9.61
N PHE A 257 6.62 13.31 -8.34
CA PHE A 257 6.43 11.90 -7.97
C PHE A 257 5.10 11.34 -8.47
N LYS A 258 4.00 12.07 -8.25
CA LYS A 258 2.67 11.68 -8.76
C LYS A 258 2.67 11.52 -10.27
N THR A 259 3.26 12.48 -11.00
CA THR A 259 3.39 12.42 -12.46
C THR A 259 4.22 11.22 -12.91
N PHE A 260 5.35 10.94 -12.24
CA PHE A 260 6.18 9.77 -12.50
C PHE A 260 5.38 8.48 -12.35
N MET A 261 4.66 8.31 -11.23
CA MET A 261 3.84 7.11 -10.97
C MET A 261 2.74 6.95 -12.03
N MET A 262 2.01 8.02 -12.35
CA MET A 262 0.94 7.99 -13.36
C MET A 262 1.42 7.58 -14.75
N ASN A 263 2.64 7.95 -15.12
CA ASN A 263 3.22 7.64 -16.42
C ASN A 263 3.95 6.28 -16.45
N MET A 264 4.28 5.71 -15.29
CA MET A 264 5.08 4.48 -15.19
C MET A 264 4.49 3.29 -15.98
N PRO A 265 3.17 3.05 -16.00
CA PRO A 265 2.59 1.91 -16.76
C PRO A 265 2.96 1.92 -18.25
N GLU A 266 3.09 3.10 -18.84
CA GLU A 266 3.44 3.26 -20.26
C GLU A 266 4.95 3.45 -20.46
N ALA A 267 5.60 4.25 -19.60
CA ALA A 267 7.01 4.60 -19.73
C ALA A 267 7.96 3.47 -19.30
N ASP A 268 7.56 2.65 -18.34
CA ASP A 268 8.34 1.51 -17.84
C ASP A 268 7.41 0.42 -17.29
N PRO A 269 6.73 -0.32 -18.18
CA PRO A 269 5.79 -1.37 -17.76
C PRO A 269 6.45 -2.49 -16.95
N ALA A 270 7.77 -2.73 -17.14
CA ALA A 270 8.51 -3.74 -16.37
C ALA A 270 8.69 -3.30 -14.90
N CYS A 271 9.05 -2.05 -14.65
CA CYS A 271 9.13 -1.47 -13.31
C CYS A 271 7.75 -1.46 -12.64
N PHE A 272 6.72 -1.05 -13.36
CA PHE A 272 5.34 -1.03 -12.87
C PHE A 272 4.86 -2.42 -12.43
N SER A 273 5.00 -3.44 -13.30
CA SER A 273 4.62 -4.82 -12.98
C SER A 273 5.42 -5.41 -11.81
N ALA A 274 6.74 -5.13 -11.74
CA ALA A 274 7.58 -5.59 -10.65
C ALA A 274 7.12 -5.04 -9.29
N ILE A 275 6.78 -3.74 -9.21
CA ILE A 275 6.32 -3.10 -7.98
C ILE A 275 4.92 -3.58 -7.61
N GLN A 276 3.97 -3.60 -8.55
CA GLN A 276 2.57 -3.90 -8.30
C GLN A 276 2.27 -5.41 -8.15
N GLY A 277 3.07 -6.26 -8.77
CA GLY A 277 2.91 -7.71 -8.69
C GLY A 277 1.77 -8.25 -9.54
N GLY A 278 1.92 -8.19 -10.85
CA GLY A 278 0.98 -8.66 -11.86
C GLY A 278 0.54 -7.56 -12.83
N ASP A 279 -0.54 -7.82 -13.56
CA ASP A 279 -1.04 -6.95 -14.60
C ASP A 279 -2.10 -5.98 -14.06
N TYR A 280 -1.88 -4.69 -14.35
CA TYR A 280 -2.79 -3.59 -14.05
C TYR A 280 -2.87 -2.63 -15.23
N LYS A 281 -3.98 -1.90 -15.35
CA LYS A 281 -4.12 -0.82 -16.34
C LYS A 281 -3.26 0.40 -16.02
N GLY A 282 -3.00 0.66 -14.74
CA GLY A 282 -2.28 1.84 -14.29
C GLY A 282 -2.77 2.35 -12.94
N PHE A 283 -2.69 3.67 -12.77
CA PHE A 283 -3.14 4.34 -11.56
C PHE A 283 -4.30 5.30 -11.83
N THR A 284 -5.06 5.62 -10.78
CA THR A 284 -6.02 6.72 -10.74
C THR A 284 -5.85 7.51 -9.45
N GLU A 285 -6.25 8.78 -9.47
CA GLU A 285 -6.20 9.64 -8.29
C GLU A 285 -7.25 9.24 -7.27
N VAL A 286 -6.87 9.32 -6.00
CA VAL A 286 -7.76 9.10 -4.86
C VAL A 286 -7.48 10.11 -3.76
N ASN A 287 -8.41 10.17 -2.81
CA ASN A 287 -8.27 10.94 -1.57
C ASN A 287 -8.81 10.10 -0.39
N VAL A 288 -8.86 10.68 0.80
CA VAL A 288 -9.33 10.01 2.01
C VAL A 288 -10.77 9.48 1.90
N ASP A 289 -11.61 10.14 1.11
CA ASP A 289 -13.04 9.76 0.96
C ASP A 289 -13.19 8.36 0.34
N PHE A 290 -12.25 7.97 -0.53
CA PHE A 290 -12.20 6.64 -1.13
C PHE A 290 -12.04 5.51 -0.08
N TYR A 291 -11.44 5.81 1.07
CA TYR A 291 -11.13 4.86 2.14
C TYR A 291 -12.05 4.93 3.36
N LYS A 292 -13.09 5.78 3.35
CA LYS A 292 -13.98 6.00 4.52
C LYS A 292 -14.55 4.71 5.11
N ALA A 293 -14.98 3.78 4.27
CA ALA A 293 -15.54 2.50 4.73
C ALA A 293 -14.51 1.65 5.48
N ILE A 294 -13.28 1.59 4.99
CA ILE A 294 -12.20 0.84 5.64
C ILE A 294 -11.74 1.52 6.94
N ILE A 295 -11.67 2.86 6.94
CA ILE A 295 -11.36 3.63 8.16
C ILE A 295 -12.42 3.35 9.25
N ALA A 296 -13.72 3.36 8.88
CA ALA A 296 -14.80 3.06 9.79
C ALA A 296 -14.73 1.61 10.31
N ALA A 297 -14.50 0.62 9.43
CA ALA A 297 -14.34 -0.78 9.82
C ALA A 297 -13.15 -0.99 10.77
N ARG A 298 -12.00 -0.36 10.47
CA ARG A 298 -10.82 -0.41 11.34
C ARG A 298 -11.09 0.20 12.70
N LYS A 299 -11.74 1.37 12.75
CA LYS A 299 -12.12 2.04 14.01
C LYS A 299 -13.03 1.19 14.87
N ALA A 300 -14.04 0.55 14.26
CA ALA A 300 -14.95 -0.37 14.97
C ALA A 300 -14.21 -1.58 15.53
N LYS A 301 -13.24 -2.15 14.77
CA LYS A 301 -12.45 -3.31 15.22
C LYS A 301 -11.52 -2.99 16.39
N ILE A 302 -10.99 -1.76 16.49
CA ILE A 302 -10.15 -1.34 17.61
C ILE A 302 -11.00 -1.14 18.88
N GLY A 303 -12.26 -0.75 18.74
CA GLY A 303 -13.20 -0.51 19.85
C GLY A 303 -13.94 -1.77 20.33
N SER A 304 -13.74 -2.93 19.68
CA SER A 304 -14.31 -4.22 20.04
C SER A 304 -13.29 -5.12 20.73
#